data_e103cf1a70985dc361e94deeeafafa64
#
_entry.id   e103cf1a70985dc361e94deeeafafa64
#
_cell.length_a   1.000
_cell.length_b   1.000
_cell.length_c   1.000
_cell.angle_alpha   90.00
_cell.angle_beta   90.00
_cell.angle_gamma   90.00
#
_symmetry.space_group_name_H-M   'P 1'
#
loop_
_entity.id
_entity.type
_entity.pdbx_description
1 polymer ?
#
loop_
_entity_poly.entity_id
_entity_poly.type
_entity_poly.pdbx_seq_one_letter_code
_entity_poly.pdbx_strand_id
1 'polypeptide(L)'
;MRYRCELAFLLVFSAWAQQQPNPAHGDMRVDSTLVLVPVTVTDARHRYVLGLEQKNFHVLEDGVEQQIKQFSGEDAPLSVGFVVDTSGSIGSKIDLCRQAVVQFLKTMNIQDEAFLVTFSEHAQVLAPITRDTDKMANQLMTVQTGGMTALFDGVFAGLHEMEKAINPRKTLVVISDGGDNNSAFSAKEVLQKALESGVQIYAMGVFESLGPLGLSLEEQRGPRLLSNISEQTGGRAFAASRLDQLPEVAARIAVELRNQYMLAFSPLNQAKDGTYRKLEVKLSQPEGMTGLVARWRLGYYAPAQ
;
A
#
# COMPACT_ATOMS: atom_id res chain seq x y z
N MET A 1 30.43 -61.48 75.78
CA MET A 1 30.41 -60.73 74.48
C MET A 1 29.37 -59.72 74.59
N ARG A 2 29.75 -58.40 74.62
CA ARG A 2 28.88 -57.30 74.88
C ARG A 2 28.67 -56.56 73.55
N TYR A 3 27.43 -56.49 73.04
CA TYR A 3 27.07 -55.64 71.93
C TYR A 3 26.52 -54.33 72.50
N ARG A 4 27.16 -53.20 72.14
CA ARG A 4 26.71 -51.85 72.39
C ARG A 4 25.83 -51.42 71.21
N CYS A 5 24.62 -51.06 71.54
CA CYS A 5 23.70 -50.44 70.60
C CYS A 5 23.88 -48.92 70.68
N GLU A 6 24.35 -48.26 69.59
CA GLU A 6 24.37 -46.79 69.47
C GLU A 6 23.08 -46.30 68.78
N LEU A 7 22.36 -45.53 69.52
CA LEU A 7 21.17 -44.81 68.96
C LEU A 7 21.67 -43.56 68.23
N ALA A 8 21.50 -43.51 66.92
CA ALA A 8 21.67 -42.26 66.14
C ALA A 8 20.40 -41.46 66.15
N PHE A 9 20.46 -40.26 66.71
CA PHE A 9 19.38 -39.26 66.67
C PHE A 9 19.42 -38.52 65.32
N LEU A 10 18.43 -38.71 64.46
CA LEU A 10 18.19 -37.92 63.19
C LEU A 10 17.42 -36.70 63.57
N LEU A 11 18.08 -35.53 63.52
CA LEU A 11 17.45 -34.21 63.58
C LEU A 11 16.90 -33.86 62.16
N VAL A 12 15.57 -33.83 62.00
CA VAL A 12 14.87 -33.36 60.82
C VAL A 12 14.76 -31.85 60.92
N PHE A 13 15.56 -31.13 60.12
CA PHE A 13 15.40 -29.70 59.90
C PHE A 13 14.29 -29.50 58.86
N SER A 14 13.11 -29.03 59.27
CA SER A 14 12.07 -28.55 58.39
C SER A 14 12.43 -27.14 57.91
N ALA A 15 12.94 -27.04 56.68
CA ALA A 15 13.11 -25.76 55.98
C ALA A 15 11.77 -25.21 55.56
N TRP A 16 11.34 -24.17 56.21
CA TRP A 16 10.23 -23.34 55.70
C TRP A 16 10.73 -22.49 54.53
N ALA A 17 10.40 -22.91 53.31
CA ALA A 17 10.58 -22.08 52.12
C ALA A 17 9.57 -20.95 52.17
N GLN A 18 10.04 -19.73 52.48
CA GLN A 18 9.29 -18.51 52.25
C GLN A 18 9.12 -18.34 50.75
N GLN A 19 7.91 -18.59 50.26
CA GLN A 19 7.48 -18.21 48.92
C GLN A 19 7.39 -16.68 48.88
N GLN A 20 8.38 -16.03 48.27
CA GLN A 20 8.27 -14.61 47.89
C GLN A 20 7.18 -14.48 46.81
N PRO A 21 6.27 -13.52 46.96
CA PRO A 21 5.29 -13.23 45.89
C PRO A 21 6.07 -12.72 44.68
N ASN A 22 5.99 -13.47 43.58
CA ASN A 22 6.48 -13.09 42.28
C ASN A 22 5.79 -11.75 41.91
N PRO A 23 6.54 -10.65 41.62
CA PRO A 23 5.90 -9.45 41.11
C PRO A 23 5.25 -9.81 39.80
N ALA A 24 3.92 -9.68 39.74
CA ALA A 24 3.16 -9.81 38.52
C ALA A 24 3.78 -8.84 37.48
N HIS A 25 4.57 -9.36 36.56
CA HIS A 25 4.89 -8.69 35.32
C HIS A 25 3.56 -8.58 34.59
N GLY A 26 2.89 -7.45 34.82
CA GLY A 26 1.84 -7.01 33.93
C GLY A 26 2.50 -6.83 32.57
N ASP A 27 2.36 -7.80 31.69
CA ASP A 27 2.55 -7.61 30.28
C ASP A 27 1.57 -6.54 29.83
N MET A 28 1.99 -5.28 29.93
CA MET A 28 1.34 -4.21 29.19
C MET A 28 1.66 -4.49 27.71
N ARG A 29 0.87 -5.34 27.08
CA ARG A 29 0.76 -5.37 25.62
C ARG A 29 0.16 -4.02 25.22
N VAL A 30 1.02 -3.07 24.96
CA VAL A 30 0.67 -1.89 24.20
C VAL A 30 0.51 -2.39 22.77
N ASP A 31 -0.70 -2.79 22.38
CA ASP A 31 -1.09 -2.96 20.99
C ASP A 31 -1.07 -1.58 20.33
N SER A 32 0.12 -1.05 20.13
CA SER A 32 0.29 0.20 19.42
C SER A 32 0.20 -0.11 17.93
N THR A 33 -0.99 0.06 17.38
CA THR A 33 -1.20 0.00 15.94
C THR A 33 -0.44 1.16 15.30
N LEU A 34 0.69 0.83 14.64
CA LEU A 34 1.46 1.83 13.91
C LEU A 34 0.74 2.21 12.62
N VAL A 35 0.59 3.50 12.42
CA VAL A 35 0.09 4.07 11.16
C VAL A 35 1.28 4.35 10.25
N LEU A 36 1.34 3.62 9.13
CA LEU A 36 2.38 3.80 8.11
C LEU A 36 2.01 4.92 7.15
N VAL A 37 2.95 5.81 6.88
CA VAL A 37 2.77 6.95 5.97
C VAL A 37 3.93 6.97 4.98
N PRO A 38 3.76 6.36 3.80
CA PRO A 38 4.72 6.50 2.71
C PRO A 38 4.71 7.96 2.21
N VAL A 39 5.89 8.54 2.05
CA VAL A 39 6.04 9.94 1.61
C VAL A 39 7.01 10.01 0.44
N THR A 40 6.55 10.53 -0.68
CA THR A 40 7.40 10.89 -1.82
C THR A 40 7.78 12.36 -1.69
N VAL A 41 9.07 12.70 -1.76
CA VAL A 41 9.54 14.08 -1.78
C VAL A 41 10.21 14.40 -3.11
N THR A 42 9.80 15.50 -3.72
CA THR A 42 10.39 16.01 -4.98
C THR A 42 10.82 17.47 -4.86
N ASP A 43 11.78 17.87 -5.70
CA ASP A 43 12.14 19.27 -5.88
C ASP A 43 11.19 19.98 -6.88
N ALA A 44 11.42 21.27 -7.11
CA ALA A 44 10.65 22.08 -8.07
C ALA A 44 10.76 21.60 -9.53
N ARG A 45 11.74 20.73 -9.84
CA ARG A 45 11.91 20.09 -11.16
C ARG A 45 11.35 18.67 -11.19
N HIS A 46 10.57 18.29 -10.18
CA HIS A 46 9.98 16.95 -10.01
C HIS A 46 11.00 15.80 -9.89
N ARG A 47 12.24 16.07 -9.50
CA ARG A 47 13.23 15.04 -9.19
C ARG A 47 13.06 14.57 -7.75
N TYR A 48 13.19 13.28 -7.51
CA TYR A 48 13.11 12.71 -6.16
C TYR A 48 14.25 13.23 -5.30
N VAL A 49 13.93 13.64 -4.08
CA VAL A 49 14.88 14.15 -3.09
C VAL A 49 15.09 13.07 -2.06
N LEU A 50 16.30 12.54 -1.98
CA LEU A 50 16.74 11.52 -1.04
C LEU A 50 17.70 12.14 0.00
N GLY A 51 17.95 11.39 1.10
CA GLY A 51 18.89 11.82 2.14
C GLY A 51 18.30 12.80 3.15
N LEU A 52 16.96 13.02 3.15
CA LEU A 52 16.30 13.71 4.25
C LEU A 52 16.30 12.82 5.49
N GLU A 53 16.43 13.43 6.67
CA GLU A 53 16.40 12.77 7.96
C GLU A 53 15.02 12.89 8.61
N GLN A 54 14.75 12.08 9.62
CA GLN A 54 13.49 12.11 10.38
C GLN A 54 13.12 13.52 10.86
N LYS A 55 14.10 14.32 11.31
CA LYS A 55 13.90 15.69 11.78
C LYS A 55 13.35 16.66 10.75
N ASN A 56 13.42 16.28 9.46
CA ASN A 56 12.87 17.08 8.38
C ASN A 56 11.38 16.87 8.17
N PHE A 57 10.76 15.89 8.84
CA PHE A 57 9.36 15.53 8.67
C PHE A 57 8.56 15.79 9.94
N HIS A 58 7.40 16.43 9.78
CA HIS A 58 6.40 16.63 10.82
C HIS A 58 5.09 15.99 10.34
N VAL A 59 4.60 15.00 11.06
CA VAL A 59 3.33 14.32 10.77
C VAL A 59 2.27 14.87 11.70
N LEU A 60 1.14 15.32 11.14
CA LEU A 60 0.00 15.78 11.90
C LEU A 60 -1.21 14.89 11.61
N GLU A 61 -1.93 14.51 12.66
CA GLU A 61 -3.21 13.83 12.62
C GLU A 61 -4.28 14.77 13.15
N ASP A 62 -5.31 15.08 12.36
CA ASP A 62 -6.36 16.05 12.70
C ASP A 62 -5.80 17.40 13.24
N GLY A 63 -4.63 17.83 12.71
CA GLY A 63 -3.94 19.06 13.12
C GLY A 63 -3.04 18.91 14.36
N VAL A 64 -3.01 17.74 15.01
CA VAL A 64 -2.16 17.46 16.17
C VAL A 64 -0.88 16.74 15.72
N GLU A 65 0.28 17.30 16.07
CA GLU A 65 1.57 16.72 15.72
C GLU A 65 1.79 15.36 16.40
N GLN A 66 2.23 14.38 15.63
CA GLN A 66 2.46 13.01 16.05
C GLN A 66 3.95 12.72 16.11
N GLN A 67 4.36 11.95 17.14
CA GLN A 67 5.75 11.52 17.23
C GLN A 67 6.05 10.40 16.24
N ILE A 68 6.97 10.64 15.28
CA ILE A 68 7.45 9.59 14.39
C ILE A 68 8.22 8.55 15.21
N LYS A 69 7.73 7.31 15.22
CA LYS A 69 8.33 6.18 15.95
C LYS A 69 9.31 5.39 15.10
N GLN A 70 9.05 5.31 13.79
CA GLN A 70 9.94 4.65 12.84
C GLN A 70 10.08 5.54 11.61
N PHE A 71 11.29 5.56 11.08
CA PHE A 71 11.68 6.31 9.89
C PHE A 71 12.64 5.47 9.05
N SER A 72 12.38 5.37 7.76
CA SER A 72 13.31 4.80 6.78
C SER A 72 13.24 5.58 5.48
N GLY A 73 14.40 5.92 4.94
CA GLY A 73 14.58 6.44 3.59
C GLY A 73 15.21 5.41 2.65
N GLU A 74 15.33 4.17 3.11
CA GLU A 74 15.93 3.08 2.34
C GLU A 74 14.87 2.31 1.57
N ASP A 75 15.29 1.66 0.49
CA ASP A 75 14.43 0.74 -0.26
C ASP A 75 14.06 -0.46 0.63
N ALA A 76 12.78 -0.73 0.68
CA ALA A 76 12.22 -1.84 1.45
C ALA A 76 11.35 -2.71 0.54
N PRO A 77 11.19 -4.01 0.88
CA PRO A 77 10.37 -4.92 0.09
C PRO A 77 8.96 -4.40 -0.14
N LEU A 78 8.45 -4.63 -1.35
CA LEU A 78 7.19 -4.09 -1.87
C LEU A 78 6.25 -5.24 -2.26
N SER A 79 4.97 -5.09 -1.91
CA SER A 79 3.89 -5.91 -2.46
C SER A 79 3.10 -5.10 -3.48
N VAL A 80 3.08 -5.56 -4.73
CA VAL A 80 2.41 -4.87 -5.84
C VAL A 80 1.28 -5.71 -6.39
N GLY A 81 0.07 -5.14 -6.43
CA GLY A 81 -1.05 -5.70 -7.17
C GLY A 81 -1.25 -4.96 -8.49
N PHE A 82 -1.29 -5.67 -9.59
CA PHE A 82 -1.72 -5.13 -10.87
C PHE A 82 -3.21 -5.39 -11.04
N VAL A 83 -3.97 -4.35 -11.36
CA VAL A 83 -5.41 -4.41 -11.65
C VAL A 83 -5.58 -3.92 -13.08
N VAL A 84 -5.74 -4.87 -14.01
CA VAL A 84 -5.68 -4.61 -15.45
C VAL A 84 -7.07 -4.73 -16.06
N ASP A 85 -7.47 -3.66 -16.69
CA ASP A 85 -8.68 -3.61 -17.50
C ASP A 85 -8.55 -4.48 -18.75
N THR A 86 -9.52 -5.34 -18.96
CA THR A 86 -9.62 -6.23 -20.12
C THR A 86 -10.97 -6.09 -20.82
N SER A 87 -11.69 -5.02 -20.54
CA SER A 87 -12.98 -4.67 -21.18
C SER A 87 -12.85 -4.38 -22.67
N GLY A 88 -13.97 -4.27 -23.33
CA GLY A 88 -14.02 -4.03 -24.77
C GLY A 88 -13.36 -2.70 -25.20
N SER A 89 -13.39 -1.66 -24.35
CA SER A 89 -12.77 -0.36 -24.62
C SER A 89 -11.23 -0.40 -24.64
N ILE A 90 -10.63 -1.33 -23.89
CA ILE A 90 -9.18 -1.56 -23.96
C ILE A 90 -8.77 -2.17 -25.31
N GLY A 91 -9.51 -3.16 -25.80
CA GLY A 91 -9.37 -3.71 -27.16
C GLY A 91 -7.91 -3.86 -27.63
N SER A 92 -7.55 -3.14 -28.68
CA SER A 92 -6.20 -3.16 -29.28
C SER A 92 -5.09 -2.59 -28.38
N LYS A 93 -5.43 -1.91 -27.28
CA LYS A 93 -4.46 -1.31 -26.34
C LYS A 93 -3.87 -2.34 -25.36
N ILE A 94 -4.46 -3.54 -25.28
CA ILE A 94 -4.08 -4.56 -24.28
C ILE A 94 -2.59 -4.93 -24.35
N ASP A 95 -1.99 -4.95 -25.53
CA ASP A 95 -0.58 -5.27 -25.67
C ASP A 95 0.35 -4.25 -25.03
N LEU A 96 -0.04 -2.97 -25.02
CA LEU A 96 0.68 -1.91 -24.32
C LEU A 96 0.50 -2.01 -22.81
N CYS A 97 -0.69 -2.41 -22.34
CA CYS A 97 -0.92 -2.71 -20.93
C CYS A 97 -0.05 -3.87 -20.46
N ARG A 98 0.05 -4.95 -21.26
CA ARG A 98 0.95 -6.09 -21.00
C ARG A 98 2.41 -5.66 -20.91
N GLN A 99 2.87 -4.87 -21.87
CA GLN A 99 4.25 -4.34 -21.88
C GLN A 99 4.51 -3.47 -20.64
N ALA A 100 3.57 -2.66 -20.22
CA ALA A 100 3.69 -1.84 -19.01
C ALA A 100 3.85 -2.69 -17.75
N VAL A 101 3.02 -3.72 -17.58
CA VAL A 101 3.15 -4.67 -16.47
C VAL A 101 4.53 -5.37 -16.51
N VAL A 102 4.91 -5.92 -17.65
CA VAL A 102 6.22 -6.59 -17.80
C VAL A 102 7.37 -5.62 -17.52
N GLN A 103 7.29 -4.38 -17.96
CA GLN A 103 8.32 -3.37 -17.70
C GLN A 103 8.44 -3.06 -16.20
N PHE A 104 7.32 -2.98 -15.49
CA PHE A 104 7.35 -2.81 -14.04
C PHE A 104 7.98 -4.04 -13.36
N LEU A 105 7.55 -5.25 -13.72
CA LEU A 105 8.05 -6.50 -13.12
C LEU A 105 9.57 -6.65 -13.23
N LYS A 106 10.19 -6.16 -14.32
CA LYS A 106 11.66 -6.15 -14.49
C LYS A 106 12.39 -5.28 -13.45
N THR A 107 11.69 -4.39 -12.75
CA THR A 107 12.25 -3.51 -11.71
C THR A 107 12.13 -4.10 -10.31
N MET A 108 11.45 -5.23 -10.16
CA MET A 108 11.20 -5.85 -8.86
C MET A 108 12.45 -6.53 -8.31
N ASN A 109 12.62 -6.43 -6.99
CA ASN A 109 13.66 -7.11 -6.24
C ASN A 109 13.21 -8.52 -5.84
N ILE A 110 14.15 -9.39 -5.50
CA ILE A 110 13.87 -10.79 -5.10
C ILE A 110 12.97 -10.91 -3.86
N GLN A 111 12.92 -9.88 -3.01
CA GLN A 111 12.08 -9.84 -1.81
C GLN A 111 10.67 -9.31 -2.08
N ASP A 112 10.46 -8.71 -3.25
CA ASP A 112 9.15 -8.21 -3.63
C ASP A 112 8.22 -9.37 -4.00
N GLU A 113 6.94 -9.08 -3.89
CA GLU A 113 5.88 -9.98 -4.33
C GLU A 113 4.85 -9.23 -5.15
N ALA A 114 4.21 -9.93 -6.07
CA ALA A 114 3.18 -9.35 -6.91
C ALA A 114 2.01 -10.28 -7.09
N PHE A 115 0.87 -9.73 -7.48
CA PHE A 115 -0.30 -10.45 -7.96
C PHE A 115 -0.95 -9.71 -9.12
N LEU A 116 -1.86 -10.39 -9.81
CA LEU A 116 -2.55 -9.86 -10.97
C LEU A 116 -4.04 -10.13 -10.88
N VAL A 117 -4.80 -9.06 -10.93
CA VAL A 117 -6.26 -9.06 -11.13
C VAL A 117 -6.56 -8.53 -12.52
N THR A 118 -7.43 -9.17 -13.23
CA THR A 118 -8.04 -8.65 -14.47
C THR A 118 -9.52 -8.40 -14.24
N PHE A 119 -10.07 -7.43 -14.94
CA PHE A 119 -11.50 -7.16 -14.88
C PHE A 119 -12.05 -6.76 -16.25
N SER A 120 -13.28 -7.18 -16.49
CA SER A 120 -14.17 -6.73 -17.56
C SER A 120 -15.59 -6.67 -16.98
N GLU A 121 -16.49 -7.57 -17.34
CA GLU A 121 -17.78 -7.72 -16.68
C GLU A 121 -17.67 -8.16 -15.22
N HIS A 122 -16.62 -8.92 -14.89
CA HIS A 122 -16.30 -9.42 -13.55
C HIS A 122 -14.81 -9.30 -13.28
N ALA A 123 -14.47 -9.10 -12.00
CA ALA A 123 -13.10 -9.14 -11.53
C ALA A 123 -12.63 -10.57 -11.26
N GLN A 124 -11.40 -10.89 -11.67
CA GLN A 124 -10.78 -12.20 -11.47
C GLN A 124 -9.33 -12.06 -11.03
N VAL A 125 -8.94 -12.78 -9.97
CA VAL A 125 -7.53 -12.95 -9.62
C VAL A 125 -6.91 -13.93 -10.62
N LEU A 126 -6.18 -13.40 -11.59
CA LEU A 126 -5.54 -14.20 -12.64
C LEU A 126 -4.27 -14.88 -12.11
N ALA A 127 -3.48 -14.18 -11.33
CA ALA A 127 -2.33 -14.72 -10.61
C ALA A 127 -2.42 -14.29 -9.14
N PRO A 128 -2.50 -15.24 -8.19
CA PRO A 128 -2.44 -14.94 -6.76
C PRO A 128 -1.04 -14.41 -6.40
N ILE A 129 -0.92 -13.85 -5.19
CA ILE A 129 0.34 -13.26 -4.73
C ILE A 129 1.52 -14.25 -4.85
N THR A 130 2.59 -13.80 -5.48
CA THR A 130 3.75 -14.64 -5.82
C THR A 130 5.02 -13.80 -5.99
N ARG A 131 6.18 -14.46 -5.89
CA ARG A 131 7.48 -13.92 -6.31
C ARG A 131 7.90 -14.40 -7.70
N ASP A 132 7.16 -15.33 -8.29
CA ASP A 132 7.36 -15.81 -9.65
C ASP A 132 6.68 -14.86 -10.66
N THR A 133 7.36 -13.77 -10.94
CA THR A 133 6.87 -12.71 -11.83
C THR A 133 6.80 -13.14 -13.29
N ASP A 134 7.64 -14.08 -13.72
CA ASP A 134 7.67 -14.61 -15.10
C ASP A 134 6.39 -15.42 -15.39
N LYS A 135 5.99 -16.27 -14.42
CA LYS A 135 4.74 -17.01 -14.53
C LYS A 135 3.53 -16.08 -14.61
N MET A 136 3.51 -15.04 -13.80
CA MET A 136 2.44 -14.04 -13.81
C MET A 136 2.38 -13.28 -15.14
N ALA A 137 3.53 -12.86 -15.67
CA ALA A 137 3.62 -12.20 -16.98
C ALA A 137 3.08 -13.10 -18.11
N ASN A 138 3.45 -14.39 -18.10
CA ASN A 138 2.97 -15.35 -19.08
C ASN A 138 1.44 -15.56 -19.03
N GLN A 139 0.84 -15.58 -17.83
CA GLN A 139 -0.62 -15.65 -17.68
C GLN A 139 -1.30 -14.42 -18.30
N LEU A 140 -0.75 -13.22 -18.10
CA LEU A 140 -1.31 -11.99 -18.69
C LEU A 140 -1.32 -12.02 -20.23
N MET A 141 -0.35 -12.70 -20.86
CA MET A 141 -0.30 -12.80 -22.33
C MET A 141 -1.47 -13.60 -22.92
N THR A 142 -2.13 -14.46 -22.14
CA THR A 142 -3.24 -15.29 -22.61
C THR A 142 -4.61 -14.63 -22.48
N VAL A 143 -4.71 -13.50 -21.78
CA VAL A 143 -5.98 -12.81 -21.51
C VAL A 143 -6.53 -12.21 -22.81
N GLN A 144 -7.84 -12.35 -23.01
CA GLN A 144 -8.57 -11.71 -24.09
C GLN A 144 -9.36 -10.51 -23.58
N THR A 145 -9.61 -9.56 -24.45
CA THR A 145 -10.41 -8.35 -24.15
C THR A 145 -11.85 -8.50 -24.63
N GLY A 146 -12.77 -7.91 -23.88
CA GLY A 146 -14.19 -7.88 -24.24
C GLY A 146 -15.08 -7.59 -23.03
N GLY A 147 -16.36 -7.37 -23.30
CA GLY A 147 -17.37 -7.13 -22.28
C GLY A 147 -17.42 -5.70 -21.74
N MET A 148 -18.21 -5.51 -20.68
CA MET A 148 -18.39 -4.26 -19.96
C MET A 148 -17.21 -3.98 -19.03
N THR A 149 -17.27 -2.91 -18.23
CA THR A 149 -16.17 -2.47 -17.38
C THR A 149 -16.62 -2.37 -15.93
N ALA A 150 -16.14 -3.30 -15.08
CA ALA A 150 -16.36 -3.32 -13.63
C ALA A 150 -15.07 -2.88 -12.90
N LEU A 151 -14.67 -1.62 -13.07
CA LEU A 151 -13.42 -1.04 -12.54
C LEU A 151 -13.36 -1.12 -11.02
N PHE A 152 -14.43 -0.73 -10.33
CA PHE A 152 -14.43 -0.73 -8.87
C PHE A 152 -14.38 -2.14 -8.30
N ASP A 153 -15.04 -3.10 -8.92
CA ASP A 153 -14.96 -4.51 -8.54
C ASP A 153 -13.53 -5.03 -8.73
N GLY A 154 -12.85 -4.63 -9.81
CA GLY A 154 -11.45 -4.94 -10.06
C GLY A 154 -10.53 -4.40 -8.97
N VAL A 155 -10.69 -3.12 -8.61
CA VAL A 155 -9.89 -2.50 -7.53
C VAL A 155 -10.20 -3.14 -6.17
N PHE A 156 -11.48 -3.41 -5.88
CA PHE A 156 -11.89 -4.06 -4.65
C PHE A 156 -11.30 -5.48 -4.52
N ALA A 157 -11.32 -6.27 -5.59
CA ALA A 157 -10.67 -7.58 -5.65
C ALA A 157 -9.15 -7.47 -5.43
N GLY A 158 -8.51 -6.45 -6.00
CA GLY A 158 -7.09 -6.16 -5.76
C GLY A 158 -6.81 -5.81 -4.30
N LEU A 159 -7.63 -4.98 -3.65
CA LEU A 159 -7.51 -4.66 -2.23
C LEU A 159 -7.68 -5.90 -1.34
N HIS A 160 -8.61 -6.77 -1.69
CA HIS A 160 -8.82 -8.03 -0.96
C HIS A 160 -7.64 -9.00 -1.12
N GLU A 161 -7.09 -9.15 -2.33
CA GLU A 161 -5.89 -9.98 -2.54
C GLU A 161 -4.68 -9.42 -1.80
N MET A 162 -4.55 -8.08 -1.69
CA MET A 162 -3.49 -7.40 -0.96
C MET A 162 -3.50 -7.68 0.56
N GLU A 163 -4.62 -8.14 1.12
CA GLU A 163 -4.68 -8.56 2.53
C GLU A 163 -3.74 -9.74 2.84
N LYS A 164 -3.45 -10.58 1.84
CA LYS A 164 -2.52 -11.72 1.93
C LYS A 164 -1.05 -11.31 1.83
N ALA A 165 -0.77 -10.06 1.47
CA ALA A 165 0.57 -9.53 1.27
C ALA A 165 1.33 -9.40 2.59
N ILE A 166 2.61 -9.82 2.59
CA ILE A 166 3.46 -9.84 3.78
C ILE A 166 4.35 -8.60 3.91
N ASN A 167 4.67 -7.93 2.79
CA ASN A 167 5.51 -6.75 2.85
C ASN A 167 4.71 -5.53 3.36
N PRO A 168 5.34 -4.64 4.15
CA PRO A 168 4.65 -3.49 4.74
C PRO A 168 4.29 -2.41 3.72
N ARG A 169 5.02 -2.33 2.60
CA ARG A 169 4.75 -1.39 1.51
C ARG A 169 3.80 -2.04 0.51
N LYS A 170 2.57 -1.58 0.48
CA LYS A 170 1.48 -2.15 -0.30
C LYS A 170 0.97 -1.17 -1.34
N THR A 171 0.96 -1.59 -2.59
CA THR A 171 0.58 -0.73 -3.71
C THR A 171 -0.27 -1.49 -4.73
N LEU A 172 -1.34 -0.86 -5.20
CA LEU A 172 -2.05 -1.27 -6.42
C LEU A 172 -1.65 -0.37 -7.59
N VAL A 173 -1.42 -0.98 -8.74
CA VAL A 173 -1.25 -0.30 -10.03
C VAL A 173 -2.43 -0.65 -10.90
N VAL A 174 -3.34 0.31 -11.07
CA VAL A 174 -4.56 0.16 -11.86
C VAL A 174 -4.29 0.66 -13.28
N ILE A 175 -4.55 -0.19 -14.27
CA ILE A 175 -4.35 0.12 -15.70
C ILE A 175 -5.72 0.05 -16.36
N SER A 176 -6.32 1.21 -16.71
CA SER A 176 -7.66 1.31 -17.24
C SER A 176 -7.84 2.64 -17.99
N ASP A 177 -8.84 2.72 -18.85
CA ASP A 177 -9.33 3.98 -19.41
C ASP A 177 -10.29 4.74 -18.44
N GLY A 178 -10.55 4.17 -17.27
CA GLY A 178 -11.31 4.78 -16.19
C GLY A 178 -12.82 4.68 -16.33
N GLY A 179 -13.34 4.04 -17.37
CA GLY A 179 -14.76 3.74 -17.49
C GLY A 179 -15.19 2.78 -16.38
N ASP A 180 -16.42 2.97 -15.89
CA ASP A 180 -17.08 2.02 -14.99
C ASP A 180 -18.58 2.03 -15.30
N ASN A 181 -19.10 0.89 -15.73
CA ASN A 181 -20.51 0.76 -16.12
C ASN A 181 -21.14 -0.56 -15.63
N ASN A 182 -20.40 -1.37 -14.89
CA ASN A 182 -20.88 -2.70 -14.49
C ASN A 182 -20.46 -3.11 -13.05
N SER A 183 -19.83 -2.22 -12.26
CA SER A 183 -19.43 -2.56 -10.90
C SER A 183 -20.60 -2.67 -9.94
N ALA A 184 -20.51 -3.64 -9.02
CA ALA A 184 -21.38 -3.75 -7.85
C ALA A 184 -20.98 -2.78 -6.74
N PHE A 185 -19.68 -2.51 -6.59
CA PHE A 185 -19.16 -1.55 -5.61
C PHE A 185 -19.14 -0.13 -6.18
N SER A 186 -19.27 0.86 -5.29
CA SER A 186 -19.14 2.29 -5.63
C SER A 186 -17.70 2.78 -5.43
N ALA A 187 -17.36 3.89 -6.08
CA ALA A 187 -16.08 4.59 -5.87
C ALA A 187 -15.82 4.93 -4.38
N LYS A 188 -16.88 5.25 -3.62
CA LYS A 188 -16.78 5.58 -2.20
C LYS A 188 -16.37 4.35 -1.37
N GLU A 189 -16.97 3.19 -1.62
CA GLU A 189 -16.65 1.95 -0.91
C GLU A 189 -15.22 1.51 -1.20
N VAL A 190 -14.79 1.60 -2.46
CA VAL A 190 -13.41 1.30 -2.86
C VAL A 190 -12.41 2.24 -2.17
N LEU A 191 -12.68 3.55 -2.18
CA LEU A 191 -11.81 4.53 -1.53
C LEU A 191 -11.73 4.28 -0.01
N GLN A 192 -12.86 4.03 0.64
CA GLN A 192 -12.90 3.69 2.06
C GLN A 192 -12.05 2.45 2.35
N LYS A 193 -12.24 1.36 1.61
CA LYS A 193 -11.47 0.11 1.77
C LYS A 193 -9.97 0.33 1.55
N ALA A 194 -9.58 1.15 0.57
CA ALA A 194 -8.19 1.49 0.30
C ALA A 194 -7.54 2.26 1.46
N LEU A 195 -8.26 3.23 2.03
CA LEU A 195 -7.79 4.03 3.16
C LEU A 195 -7.72 3.21 4.46
N GLU A 196 -8.65 2.27 4.68
CA GLU A 196 -8.63 1.32 5.80
C GLU A 196 -7.43 0.37 5.72
N SER A 197 -7.15 -0.16 4.52
CA SER A 197 -6.06 -1.11 4.29
C SER A 197 -4.67 -0.47 4.21
N GLY A 198 -4.59 0.85 4.08
CA GLY A 198 -3.34 1.58 3.92
C GLY A 198 -2.62 1.33 2.60
N VAL A 199 -3.31 0.80 1.60
CA VAL A 199 -2.76 0.52 0.26
C VAL A 199 -2.71 1.80 -0.57
N GLN A 200 -1.54 2.11 -1.15
CA GLN A 200 -1.41 3.18 -2.13
C GLN A 200 -1.96 2.72 -3.48
N ILE A 201 -2.71 3.58 -4.15
CA ILE A 201 -3.23 3.29 -5.49
C ILE A 201 -2.58 4.22 -6.51
N TYR A 202 -1.88 3.64 -7.47
CA TYR A 202 -1.40 4.31 -8.66
C TYR A 202 -2.29 3.95 -9.84
N ALA A 203 -2.62 4.94 -10.67
CA ALA A 203 -3.41 4.70 -11.86
C ALA A 203 -2.62 5.05 -13.12
N MET A 204 -2.68 4.18 -14.12
CA MET A 204 -2.15 4.39 -15.45
C MET A 204 -3.34 4.51 -16.41
N GLY A 205 -3.65 5.74 -16.80
CA GLY A 205 -4.76 6.02 -17.70
C GLY A 205 -4.41 5.69 -19.15
N VAL A 206 -5.21 4.82 -19.76
CA VAL A 206 -5.08 4.36 -21.16
C VAL A 206 -6.03 5.16 -22.05
N PHE A 207 -5.83 6.49 -22.09
CA PHE A 207 -6.71 7.38 -22.84
C PHE A 207 -6.20 7.59 -24.28
N GLU A 208 -7.06 7.44 -25.26
CA GLU A 208 -6.79 8.00 -26.59
C GLU A 208 -7.17 9.48 -26.60
N SER A 209 -6.32 10.32 -27.17
CA SER A 209 -6.63 11.73 -27.46
C SER A 209 -7.61 11.84 -28.64
N LEU A 210 -8.71 11.11 -28.58
CA LEU A 210 -9.89 11.41 -29.38
C LEU A 210 -10.45 12.67 -28.78
N GLY A 211 -10.46 13.77 -29.54
CA GLY A 211 -10.96 15.08 -29.05
C GLY A 211 -12.31 14.96 -28.35
N PRO A 212 -12.75 15.98 -27.61
CA PRO A 212 -13.89 15.92 -26.67
C PRO A 212 -15.25 15.54 -27.32
N LEU A 213 -15.33 15.40 -28.63
CA LEU A 213 -16.54 15.07 -29.38
C LEU A 213 -16.80 13.56 -29.55
N GLY A 214 -15.90 12.66 -29.09
CA GLY A 214 -16.02 11.22 -29.29
C GLY A 214 -16.08 10.37 -28.02
N LEU A 215 -15.88 10.96 -26.84
CA LEU A 215 -15.86 10.23 -25.58
C LEU A 215 -17.24 10.19 -24.92
N SER A 216 -17.66 9.05 -24.39
CA SER A 216 -18.83 8.94 -23.52
C SER A 216 -18.67 9.80 -22.25
N LEU A 217 -19.76 10.11 -21.57
CA LEU A 217 -19.72 10.84 -20.29
C LEU A 217 -18.94 10.06 -19.22
N GLU A 218 -18.92 8.74 -19.30
CA GLU A 218 -18.20 7.83 -18.40
C GLU A 218 -16.70 7.91 -18.64
N GLU A 219 -16.26 7.85 -19.92
CA GLU A 219 -14.86 8.00 -20.31
C GLU A 219 -14.29 9.39 -19.97
N GLN A 220 -15.13 10.44 -19.97
CA GLN A 220 -14.72 11.77 -19.53
C GLN A 220 -14.56 11.88 -18.00
N ARG A 221 -15.31 11.10 -17.22
CA ARG A 221 -15.25 11.08 -15.75
C ARG A 221 -14.15 10.19 -15.21
N GLY A 222 -13.79 9.13 -15.93
CA GLY A 222 -12.83 8.12 -15.54
C GLY A 222 -11.48 8.69 -15.07
N PRO A 223 -10.82 9.59 -15.83
CA PRO A 223 -9.53 10.17 -15.41
C PRO A 223 -9.60 10.91 -14.09
N ARG A 224 -10.67 11.65 -13.84
CA ARG A 224 -10.87 12.40 -12.59
C ARG A 224 -11.08 11.46 -11.40
N LEU A 225 -11.78 10.37 -11.62
CA LEU A 225 -12.09 9.38 -10.63
C LEU A 225 -10.83 8.64 -10.19
N LEU A 226 -10.05 8.13 -11.15
CA LEU A 226 -8.76 7.49 -10.90
C LEU A 226 -7.77 8.44 -10.22
N SER A 227 -7.73 9.72 -10.64
CA SER A 227 -6.90 10.74 -9.98
C SER A 227 -7.30 10.93 -8.52
N ASN A 228 -8.59 11.05 -8.23
CA ASN A 228 -9.08 11.25 -6.88
C ASN A 228 -8.72 10.09 -5.95
N ILE A 229 -8.98 8.84 -6.38
CA ILE A 229 -8.65 7.65 -5.58
C ILE A 229 -7.13 7.55 -5.34
N SER A 230 -6.34 7.81 -6.39
CA SER A 230 -4.87 7.76 -6.27
C SER A 230 -4.36 8.82 -5.29
N GLU A 231 -4.79 10.07 -5.42
CA GLU A 231 -4.36 11.18 -4.56
C GLU A 231 -4.73 10.96 -3.09
N GLN A 232 -5.94 10.50 -2.81
CA GLN A 232 -6.41 10.22 -1.46
C GLN A 232 -5.57 9.16 -0.75
N THR A 233 -5.11 8.15 -1.51
CA THR A 233 -4.30 7.05 -0.99
C THR A 233 -2.78 7.33 -0.99
N GLY A 234 -2.35 8.50 -1.41
CA GLY A 234 -0.94 8.91 -1.48
C GLY A 234 -0.20 8.42 -2.72
N GLY A 235 -0.90 7.79 -3.66
CA GLY A 235 -0.39 7.46 -4.96
C GLY A 235 -0.60 8.59 -5.99
N ARG A 236 -0.65 8.25 -7.26
CA ARG A 236 -0.75 9.20 -8.36
C ARG A 236 -1.40 8.59 -9.60
N ALA A 237 -2.20 9.38 -10.30
CA ALA A 237 -2.64 9.02 -11.63
C ALA A 237 -1.70 9.60 -12.70
N PHE A 238 -1.33 8.76 -13.65
CA PHE A 238 -0.55 9.12 -14.84
C PHE A 238 -1.42 8.94 -16.06
N ALA A 239 -1.75 10.03 -16.71
CA ALA A 239 -2.34 9.98 -18.04
C ALA A 239 -1.21 9.84 -19.07
N ALA A 240 -1.19 8.76 -19.81
CA ALA A 240 -0.30 8.64 -20.95
C ALA A 240 -0.80 9.57 -22.07
N SER A 241 0.00 10.55 -22.44
CA SER A 241 -0.31 11.45 -23.57
C SER A 241 -0.36 10.66 -24.90
N ARG A 242 0.38 9.57 -24.97
CA ARG A 242 0.45 8.59 -26.04
C ARG A 242 0.52 7.20 -25.44
N LEU A 243 -0.20 6.26 -26.00
CA LEU A 243 -0.29 4.89 -25.48
C LEU A 243 1.06 4.17 -25.44
N ASP A 244 1.96 4.46 -26.38
CA ASP A 244 3.31 3.89 -26.43
C ASP A 244 4.20 4.32 -25.24
N GLN A 245 3.76 5.30 -24.43
CA GLN A 245 4.45 5.73 -23.22
C GLN A 245 4.08 4.90 -21.96
N LEU A 246 3.10 4.01 -22.04
CA LEU A 246 2.68 3.21 -20.88
C LEU A 246 3.82 2.43 -20.20
N PRO A 247 4.74 1.78 -20.93
CA PRO A 247 5.90 1.12 -20.31
C PRO A 247 6.82 2.10 -19.56
N GLU A 248 7.00 3.33 -20.08
CA GLU A 248 7.78 4.36 -19.42
C GLU A 248 7.08 4.85 -18.15
N VAL A 249 5.76 5.03 -18.20
CA VAL A 249 4.94 5.38 -17.02
C VAL A 249 5.08 4.31 -15.94
N ALA A 250 5.02 3.03 -16.30
CA ALA A 250 5.22 1.92 -15.38
C ALA A 250 6.60 1.97 -14.70
N ALA A 251 7.66 2.22 -15.48
CA ALA A 251 9.01 2.39 -14.95
C ALA A 251 9.10 3.61 -13.99
N ARG A 252 8.44 4.71 -14.30
CA ARG A 252 8.40 5.90 -13.44
C ARG A 252 7.68 5.62 -12.12
N ILE A 253 6.58 4.88 -12.12
CA ILE A 253 5.88 4.46 -10.90
C ILE A 253 6.82 3.58 -10.06
N ALA A 254 7.50 2.62 -10.66
CA ALA A 254 8.44 1.76 -9.98
C ALA A 254 9.58 2.56 -9.32
N VAL A 255 10.16 3.54 -10.03
CA VAL A 255 11.18 4.43 -9.49
C VAL A 255 10.61 5.27 -8.34
N GLU A 256 9.39 5.81 -8.46
CA GLU A 256 8.75 6.57 -7.38
C GLU A 256 8.59 5.72 -6.13
N LEU A 257 8.09 4.50 -6.26
CA LEU A 257 7.91 3.58 -5.15
C LEU A 257 9.23 3.24 -4.44
N ARG A 258 10.36 3.13 -5.16
CA ARG A 258 11.68 2.88 -4.54
C ARG A 258 12.24 4.08 -3.79
N ASN A 259 11.81 5.30 -4.14
CA ASN A 259 12.33 6.54 -3.58
C ASN A 259 11.40 7.20 -2.55
N GLN A 260 10.56 6.40 -1.88
CA GLN A 260 9.69 6.88 -0.81
C GLN A 260 10.35 6.76 0.56
N TYR A 261 10.13 7.78 1.39
CA TYR A 261 10.34 7.69 2.82
C TYR A 261 9.19 6.95 3.47
N MET A 262 9.48 6.06 4.41
CA MET A 262 8.49 5.38 5.22
C MET A 262 8.49 5.96 6.62
N LEU A 263 7.42 6.65 6.97
CA LEU A 263 7.18 7.15 8.32
C LEU A 263 6.19 6.24 9.02
N ALA A 264 6.37 6.05 10.33
CA ALA A 264 5.39 5.38 11.15
C ALA A 264 5.20 6.11 12.48
N PHE A 265 3.96 6.28 12.91
CA PHE A 265 3.63 6.85 14.21
C PHE A 265 2.56 6.02 14.91
N SER A 266 2.52 6.11 16.24
CA SER A 266 1.41 5.58 17.04
C SER A 266 0.45 6.73 17.33
N PRO A 267 -0.83 6.66 16.90
CA PRO A 267 -1.77 7.74 17.12
C PRO A 267 -1.89 8.12 18.60
N LEU A 268 -1.89 9.41 18.90
CA LEU A 268 -2.23 9.92 20.24
C LEU A 268 -3.70 9.67 20.55
N ASN A 269 -4.56 9.80 19.55
CA ASN A 269 -5.96 9.41 19.65
C ASN A 269 -6.10 7.90 19.37
N GLN A 270 -6.22 7.12 20.42
CA GLN A 270 -6.31 5.65 20.36
C GLN A 270 -7.74 5.12 20.24
N ALA A 271 -8.74 5.99 20.04
CA ALA A 271 -10.13 5.56 19.90
C ALA A 271 -10.29 4.65 18.67
N LYS A 272 -10.89 3.47 18.90
CA LYS A 272 -11.24 2.49 17.86
C LYS A 272 -12.70 2.72 17.43
N ASP A 273 -12.94 3.86 16.80
CA ASP A 273 -14.26 4.40 16.50
C ASP A 273 -14.65 4.34 15.01
N GLY A 274 -13.78 3.79 14.16
CA GLY A 274 -14.00 3.70 12.72
C GLY A 274 -14.06 5.07 12.02
N THR A 275 -13.65 6.17 12.68
CA THR A 275 -13.72 7.51 12.09
C THR A 275 -12.52 7.79 11.20
N TYR A 276 -12.73 8.65 10.20
CA TYR A 276 -11.66 9.14 9.34
C TYR A 276 -10.75 10.10 10.09
N ARG A 277 -9.44 9.90 9.99
CA ARG A 277 -8.37 10.72 10.55
C ARG A 277 -7.61 11.38 9.41
N LYS A 278 -7.61 12.70 9.38
CA LYS A 278 -6.87 13.46 8.37
C LYS A 278 -5.37 13.46 8.67
N LEU A 279 -4.55 13.22 7.67
CA LEU A 279 -3.09 13.29 7.76
C LEU A 279 -2.54 14.50 7.00
N GLU A 280 -1.54 15.14 7.59
CA GLU A 280 -0.75 16.20 6.97
C GLU A 280 0.74 15.94 7.24
N VAL A 281 1.58 16.07 6.22
CA VAL A 281 3.04 16.00 6.35
C VAL A 281 3.64 17.34 5.99
N LYS A 282 4.37 17.96 6.94
CA LYS A 282 5.12 19.18 6.71
C LYS A 282 6.61 18.86 6.65
N LEU A 283 7.34 19.60 5.80
CA LEU A 283 8.78 19.47 5.66
C LEU A 283 9.49 20.69 6.26
N SER A 284 10.45 20.43 7.16
CA SER A 284 11.51 21.39 7.50
C SER A 284 12.61 21.28 6.45
N GLN A 285 12.76 22.31 5.63
CA GLN A 285 13.69 22.29 4.50
C GLN A 285 15.13 22.42 5.01
N PRO A 286 16.06 21.50 4.63
CA PRO A 286 17.48 21.66 4.93
C PRO A 286 18.07 22.90 4.26
N GLU A 287 19.19 23.41 4.81
CA GLU A 287 19.94 24.52 4.18
C GLU A 287 20.31 24.18 2.73
N GLY A 288 20.09 25.13 1.84
CA GLY A 288 20.37 24.97 0.41
C GLY A 288 19.32 24.21 -0.41
N MET A 289 18.28 23.65 0.23
CA MET A 289 17.17 23.02 -0.46
C MET A 289 15.91 23.88 -0.34
N THR A 290 15.36 24.31 -1.46
CA THR A 290 14.13 25.11 -1.49
C THR A 290 13.12 24.50 -2.45
N GLY A 291 11.81 24.73 -2.20
CA GLY A 291 10.75 24.28 -3.09
C GLY A 291 10.51 22.76 -3.05
N LEU A 292 10.77 22.12 -1.92
CA LEU A 292 10.46 20.72 -1.71
C LEU A 292 8.95 20.51 -1.61
N VAL A 293 8.46 19.51 -2.32
CA VAL A 293 7.05 19.10 -2.32
C VAL A 293 6.94 17.67 -1.83
N ALA A 294 6.15 17.46 -0.78
CA ALA A 294 5.84 16.12 -0.28
C ALA A 294 4.49 15.64 -0.78
N ARG A 295 4.36 14.33 -1.01
CA ARG A 295 3.10 13.65 -1.28
C ARG A 295 2.96 12.45 -0.34
N TRP A 296 1.78 12.30 0.23
CA TRP A 296 1.41 11.26 1.20
C TRP A 296 -0.07 10.94 1.08
N ARG A 297 -0.55 9.87 1.74
CA ARG A 297 -1.99 9.61 1.86
C ARG A 297 -2.67 10.67 2.73
N LEU A 298 -3.82 11.16 2.30
CA LEU A 298 -4.49 12.30 2.96
C LEU A 298 -5.17 11.95 4.29
N GLY A 299 -5.30 10.66 4.58
CA GLY A 299 -5.87 10.19 5.84
C GLY A 299 -6.01 8.67 5.88
N TYR A 300 -6.66 8.19 6.92
CA TYR A 300 -6.97 6.78 7.12
C TYR A 300 -8.20 6.65 8.02
N TYR A 301 -8.81 5.48 8.04
CA TYR A 301 -9.85 5.17 9.02
C TYR A 301 -9.25 4.52 10.25
N ALA A 302 -9.59 5.02 11.44
CA ALA A 302 -9.25 4.35 12.69
C ALA A 302 -9.88 2.95 12.70
N PRO A 303 -9.25 1.93 13.33
CA PRO A 303 -9.89 0.63 13.48
C PRO A 303 -11.27 0.77 14.11
N ALA A 304 -12.25 -0.02 13.65
CA ALA A 304 -13.52 -0.21 14.35
C ALA A 304 -13.38 -1.37 15.35
N GLN A 305 -14.13 -1.30 16.46
CA GLN A 305 -14.17 -2.39 17.46
C GLN A 305 -14.84 -3.63 16.89
#